data_7827fc27dd25ca02d41309f5744962c1
#
_entry.id   7827fc27dd25ca02d41309f5744962c1
#
_cell.length_a   1.000
_cell.length_b   1.000
_cell.length_c   1.000
_cell.angle_alpha   90.00
_cell.angle_beta   90.00
_cell.angle_gamma   90.00
#
_symmetry.space_group_name_H-M   'P 1'
#
loop_
_entity.id
_entity.type
_entity.pdbx_description
1 polymer ?
#
loop_
_entity_poly.entity_id
_entity_poly.type
_entity_poly.pdbx_seq_one_letter_code
_entity_poly.pdbx_strand_id
1 'polypeptide(L)'
;QMCIRDSANFAMARAADRGAVLDVALMTPKQEVQLEAGVKNVMSVEIPVFTVKTRTPDPNDIYSYGFAFTSGDLDVAVRSLADLLPDLLRLAEVEKSCQLMAAEIEKTRRRVNALEHVMIPDMQENIRYITMKLDENERSTQIRLMKVKDMMLKEAIEERRARSGAGNGPAG
;
A
#
# COMPACT_ATOMS: atom_id res chain seq x y z
N GLN A 1 20.54 1.69 23.82
CA GLN A 1 20.60 0.35 23.18
C GLN A 1 22.00 0.03 22.64
N MET A 2 22.65 0.96 21.92
CA MET A 2 24.03 0.78 21.45
C MET A 2 25.02 0.52 22.59
N CYS A 3 24.96 1.32 23.65
CA CYS A 3 25.87 1.14 24.82
C CYS A 3 25.69 -0.21 25.53
N ILE A 4 24.47 -0.73 25.62
CA ILE A 4 24.20 -2.05 26.27
C ILE A 4 24.76 -3.16 25.41
N ARG A 5 24.55 -3.11 24.08
CA ARG A 5 25.13 -4.06 23.14
C ARG A 5 26.67 -4.06 23.20
N ASP A 6 27.26 -2.87 23.23
CA ASP A 6 28.72 -2.73 23.26
C ASP A 6 29.31 -3.24 24.59
N SER A 7 28.60 -3.01 25.71
CA SER A 7 29.02 -3.56 27.02
C SER A 7 28.89 -5.10 27.04
N ALA A 8 27.81 -5.67 26.43
CA ALA A 8 27.65 -7.10 26.32
C ALA A 8 28.74 -7.72 25.44
N ASN A 9 29.04 -7.09 24.27
CA ASN A 9 30.13 -7.54 23.40
C ASN A 9 31.51 -7.48 24.09
N PHE A 10 31.76 -6.45 24.88
CA PHE A 10 33.01 -6.31 25.62
C PHE A 10 33.12 -7.39 26.70
N ALA A 11 32.04 -7.68 27.44
CA ALA A 11 32.00 -8.75 28.44
C ALA A 11 32.19 -10.12 27.77
N MET A 12 31.57 -10.35 26.60
CA MET A 12 31.79 -11.58 25.80
C MET A 12 33.23 -11.70 25.33
N ALA A 13 33.87 -10.62 24.86
CA ALA A 13 35.27 -10.63 24.44
C ALA A 13 36.23 -10.97 25.61
N ARG A 14 35.94 -10.49 26.81
CA ARG A 14 36.72 -10.87 28.01
C ARG A 14 36.51 -12.31 28.42
N ALA A 15 35.30 -12.84 28.29
CA ALA A 15 35.00 -14.25 28.55
C ALA A 15 35.62 -15.17 27.49
N ALA A 16 35.77 -14.72 26.24
CA ALA A 16 36.33 -15.46 25.12
C ALA A 16 37.86 -15.74 25.22
N ASP A 17 38.56 -15.08 26.15
CA ASP A 17 39.99 -15.35 26.40
C ASP A 17 40.25 -16.81 26.81
N ARG A 18 39.17 -17.56 27.13
CA ARG A 18 39.16 -19.02 27.36
C ARG A 18 38.23 -19.72 26.36
N GLY A 19 38.53 -19.61 25.07
CA GLY A 19 37.65 -20.03 23.94
C GLY A 19 37.09 -21.46 24.09
N ALA A 20 37.85 -22.42 24.59
CA ALA A 20 37.37 -23.78 24.79
C ALA A 20 36.21 -23.90 25.79
N VAL A 21 36.16 -23.05 26.79
CA VAL A 21 35.10 -23.04 27.83
C VAL A 21 33.81 -22.46 27.23
N LEU A 22 33.94 -21.46 26.38
CA LEU A 22 32.82 -20.79 25.71
C LEU A 22 32.13 -21.74 24.71
N ASP A 23 32.92 -22.51 23.94
CA ASP A 23 32.40 -23.50 23.00
C ASP A 23 31.61 -24.62 23.72
N VAL A 24 32.11 -25.10 24.86
CA VAL A 24 31.41 -26.10 25.68
C VAL A 24 30.15 -25.50 26.33
N ALA A 25 30.19 -24.24 26.77
CA ALA A 25 29.06 -23.57 27.38
C ALA A 25 27.92 -23.35 26.39
N LEU A 26 28.23 -23.08 25.12
CA LEU A 26 27.25 -22.83 24.05
C LEU A 26 26.68 -24.10 23.41
N MET A 27 27.28 -25.29 23.68
CA MET A 27 26.83 -26.57 23.08
C MET A 27 25.48 -27.07 23.58
N THR A 28 25.04 -26.67 24.78
CA THR A 28 23.78 -27.13 25.36
C THR A 28 22.84 -25.97 25.73
N PRO A 29 22.11 -25.37 24.78
CA PRO A 29 21.17 -24.34 25.11
C PRO A 29 19.99 -24.92 25.91
N LYS A 30 19.78 -24.41 27.12
CA LYS A 30 18.63 -24.78 27.97
C LYS A 30 17.35 -24.05 27.57
N GLN A 31 17.44 -22.85 27.05
CA GLN A 31 16.32 -21.99 26.76
C GLN A 31 16.21 -21.78 25.27
N GLU A 32 15.01 -22.13 24.72
CA GLU A 32 14.63 -21.79 23.38
C GLU A 32 13.68 -20.61 23.41
N VAL A 33 13.98 -19.63 22.60
CA VAL A 33 13.07 -18.51 22.29
C VAL A 33 12.36 -18.84 20.99
N GLN A 34 11.05 -19.04 21.05
CA GLN A 34 10.22 -19.24 19.86
C GLN A 34 9.63 -17.91 19.43
N LEU A 35 9.86 -17.57 18.18
CA LEU A 35 9.29 -16.39 17.55
C LEU A 35 8.08 -16.80 16.71
N GLU A 36 6.89 -16.32 17.10
CA GLU A 36 5.69 -16.43 16.27
C GLU A 36 5.50 -15.14 15.50
N ALA A 37 5.50 -15.24 14.18
CA ALA A 37 5.24 -14.11 13.29
C ALA A 37 3.75 -14.09 12.93
N GLY A 38 3.04 -13.09 13.45
CA GLY A 38 1.69 -12.74 13.04
C GLY A 38 1.71 -11.67 11.97
N VAL A 39 0.57 -11.43 11.33
CA VAL A 39 0.39 -10.36 10.33
C VAL A 39 -0.75 -9.46 10.78
N LYS A 40 -0.50 -8.15 10.78
CA LYS A 40 -1.50 -7.12 11.04
C LYS A 40 -1.64 -6.23 9.81
N ASN A 41 -2.88 -6.02 9.34
CA ASN A 41 -3.12 -5.12 8.23
C ASN A 41 -3.28 -3.67 8.73
N VAL A 42 -2.50 -2.76 8.16
CA VAL A 42 -2.58 -1.32 8.40
C VAL A 42 -2.63 -0.60 7.04
N MET A 43 -3.74 0.05 6.72
CA MET A 43 -3.95 0.77 5.45
C MET A 43 -3.64 -0.08 4.20
N SER A 44 -4.09 -1.35 4.20
CA SER A 44 -3.85 -2.32 3.13
C SER A 44 -2.38 -2.79 3.01
N VAL A 45 -1.53 -2.47 3.98
CA VAL A 45 -0.16 -3.00 4.10
C VAL A 45 -0.13 -4.06 5.19
N GLU A 46 0.36 -5.25 4.86
CA GLU A 46 0.53 -6.33 5.81
C GLU A 46 1.84 -6.13 6.57
N ILE A 47 1.72 -5.80 7.87
CA ILE A 47 2.84 -5.56 8.76
C ILE A 47 3.04 -6.80 9.63
N PRO A 48 4.28 -7.32 9.75
CA PRO A 48 4.57 -8.42 10.66
C PRO A 48 4.49 -7.94 12.12
N VAL A 49 3.93 -8.78 12.98
CA VAL A 49 3.91 -8.61 14.43
C VAL A 49 4.59 -9.82 15.04
N PHE A 50 5.59 -9.58 15.90
CA PHE A 50 6.35 -10.63 16.53
C PHE A 50 5.87 -10.90 17.94
N THR A 51 5.47 -12.13 18.20
CA THR A 51 5.15 -12.60 19.54
C THR A 51 6.26 -13.56 20.00
N VAL A 52 6.90 -13.19 21.11
CA VAL A 52 8.00 -13.97 21.68
C VAL A 52 7.45 -14.91 22.74
N LYS A 53 7.70 -16.20 22.57
CA LYS A 53 7.41 -17.22 23.58
C LYS A 53 8.73 -17.73 24.11
N THR A 54 8.95 -17.59 25.42
CA THR A 54 10.08 -18.19 26.11
C THR A 54 9.65 -19.53 26.70
N ARG A 55 10.53 -20.52 26.64
CA ARG A 55 10.26 -21.87 27.14
C ARG A 55 10.01 -21.89 28.65
N THR A 56 10.75 -21.07 29.39
CA THR A 56 10.63 -20.97 30.84
C THR A 56 10.21 -19.58 31.25
N PRO A 57 9.21 -19.44 32.14
CA PRO A 57 8.81 -18.15 32.68
C PRO A 57 9.79 -17.59 33.72
N ASP A 58 10.82 -18.37 34.12
CA ASP A 58 11.74 -18.02 35.20
C ASP A 58 12.90 -17.17 34.65
N PRO A 59 13.06 -15.88 35.05
CA PRO A 59 14.12 -15.01 34.59
C PRO A 59 15.53 -15.44 35.00
N ASN A 60 15.64 -16.38 35.94
CA ASN A 60 16.94 -16.90 36.39
C ASN A 60 17.40 -18.16 35.63
N ASP A 61 16.55 -18.78 34.83
CA ASP A 61 16.91 -19.98 34.03
C ASP A 61 17.50 -19.61 32.64
N ILE A 62 18.18 -18.47 32.59
CA ILE A 62 18.85 -17.97 31.38
C ILE A 62 20.17 -18.69 31.13
N TYR A 63 20.78 -19.23 32.20
CA TYR A 63 22.13 -19.81 32.14
C TYR A 63 22.06 -21.29 31.68
N SER A 64 22.54 -21.53 30.46
CA SER A 64 22.56 -22.86 29.83
C SER A 64 23.81 -23.69 30.17
N TYR A 65 24.75 -23.15 30.95
CA TYR A 65 26.04 -23.72 31.23
C TYR A 65 26.27 -23.97 32.73
N GLY A 66 27.20 -24.90 33.03
CA GLY A 66 27.59 -25.16 34.42
C GLY A 66 28.51 -24.08 34.95
N PHE A 67 28.32 -23.74 36.22
CA PHE A 67 29.11 -22.68 36.90
C PHE A 67 30.58 -23.05 37.13
N ALA A 68 30.95 -24.34 36.94
CA ALA A 68 32.32 -24.80 37.07
C ALA A 68 33.15 -24.32 35.86
N PHE A 69 34.19 -23.56 36.10
CA PHE A 69 35.15 -23.03 35.10
C PHE A 69 34.63 -21.84 34.24
N THR A 70 33.45 -21.32 34.50
CA THR A 70 32.94 -20.12 33.80
C THR A 70 33.29 -18.82 34.57
N SER A 71 33.55 -17.73 33.84
CA SER A 71 33.82 -16.42 34.45
C SER A 71 32.52 -15.69 34.69
N GLY A 72 32.43 -14.87 35.76
CA GLY A 72 31.29 -14.02 36.02
C GLY A 72 31.05 -12.95 34.93
N ASP A 73 32.02 -12.67 34.08
CA ASP A 73 31.87 -11.80 32.92
C ASP A 73 30.91 -12.39 31.87
N LEU A 74 30.86 -13.73 31.74
CA LEU A 74 29.93 -14.43 30.85
C LEU A 74 28.48 -14.27 31.35
N ASP A 75 28.25 -14.38 32.64
CA ASP A 75 26.92 -14.21 33.24
C ASP A 75 26.38 -12.82 33.01
N VAL A 76 27.23 -11.78 33.17
CA VAL A 76 26.88 -10.39 32.88
C VAL A 76 26.53 -10.21 31.39
N ALA A 77 27.32 -10.82 30.50
CA ALA A 77 27.07 -10.73 29.06
C ALA A 77 25.74 -11.36 28.66
N VAL A 78 25.46 -12.57 29.13
CA VAL A 78 24.21 -13.29 28.83
C VAL A 78 23.01 -12.55 29.36
N ARG A 79 23.09 -12.02 30.60
CA ARG A 79 22.00 -11.23 31.18
C ARG A 79 21.73 -9.97 30.38
N SER A 80 22.77 -9.22 30.02
CA SER A 80 22.63 -8.01 29.22
C SER A 80 22.02 -8.29 27.83
N LEU A 81 22.35 -9.41 27.21
CA LEU A 81 21.77 -9.83 25.93
C LEU A 81 20.31 -10.28 26.08
N ALA A 82 19.98 -10.99 27.16
CA ALA A 82 18.61 -11.40 27.43
C ALA A 82 17.69 -10.20 27.66
N ASP A 83 18.15 -9.19 28.40
CA ASP A 83 17.40 -7.95 28.64
C ASP A 83 17.24 -7.13 27.35
N LEU A 84 18.21 -7.20 26.43
CA LEU A 84 18.19 -6.47 25.16
C LEU A 84 17.33 -7.14 24.08
N LEU A 85 17.15 -8.47 24.15
CA LEU A 85 16.47 -9.26 23.11
C LEU A 85 15.05 -8.73 22.76
N PRO A 86 14.15 -8.44 23.73
CA PRO A 86 12.81 -7.93 23.41
C PRO A 86 12.86 -6.58 22.68
N ASP A 87 13.79 -5.72 23.03
CA ASP A 87 13.96 -4.43 22.38
C ASP A 87 14.49 -4.55 20.96
N LEU A 88 15.37 -5.51 20.70
CA LEU A 88 15.85 -5.82 19.34
C LEU A 88 14.73 -6.36 18.46
N LEU A 89 13.89 -7.23 18.98
CA LEU A 89 12.75 -7.77 18.24
C LEU A 89 11.72 -6.70 17.93
N ARG A 90 11.43 -5.81 18.89
CA ARG A 90 10.56 -4.65 18.66
C ARG A 90 11.14 -3.69 17.63
N LEU A 91 12.45 -3.47 17.65
CA LEU A 91 13.12 -2.65 16.64
C LEU A 91 12.98 -3.27 15.26
N ALA A 92 13.21 -4.58 15.12
CA ALA A 92 13.07 -5.30 13.85
C ALA A 92 11.63 -5.24 13.31
N GLU A 93 10.62 -5.35 14.17
CA GLU A 93 9.21 -5.19 13.80
C GLU A 93 8.92 -3.80 13.23
N VAL A 94 9.36 -2.75 13.95
CA VAL A 94 9.17 -1.36 13.52
C VAL A 94 9.94 -1.06 12.23
N GLU A 95 11.19 -1.50 12.12
CA GLU A 95 11.98 -1.31 10.91
C GLU A 95 11.33 -1.97 9.69
N LYS A 96 10.89 -3.22 9.84
CA LYS A 96 10.22 -3.93 8.74
C LYS A 96 8.90 -3.27 8.36
N SER A 97 8.12 -2.81 9.33
CA SER A 97 6.87 -2.09 9.08
C SER A 97 7.11 -0.78 8.32
N CYS A 98 8.14 -0.01 8.70
CA CYS A 98 8.54 1.21 7.99
C CYS A 98 8.96 0.93 6.55
N GLN A 99 9.75 -0.12 6.31
CA GLN A 99 10.17 -0.51 4.96
C GLN A 99 8.99 -0.87 4.07
N LEU A 100 8.02 -1.66 4.57
CA LEU A 100 6.84 -2.06 3.82
C LEU A 100 5.94 -0.86 3.50
N MET A 101 5.72 0.03 4.48
CA MET A 101 4.96 1.25 4.26
C MET A 101 5.64 2.19 3.26
N ALA A 102 6.95 2.36 3.33
CA ALA A 102 7.71 3.19 2.39
C ALA A 102 7.60 2.66 0.95
N ALA A 103 7.70 1.35 0.76
CA ALA A 103 7.54 0.72 -0.55
C ALA A 103 6.14 0.94 -1.14
N GLU A 104 5.08 0.83 -0.32
CA GLU A 104 3.71 1.06 -0.79
C GLU A 104 3.43 2.54 -1.06
N ILE A 105 4.00 3.45 -0.27
CA ILE A 105 3.95 4.90 -0.54
C ILE A 105 4.59 5.21 -1.89
N GLU A 106 5.76 4.66 -2.19
CA GLU A 106 6.44 4.88 -3.47
C GLU A 106 5.60 4.37 -4.65
N LYS A 107 5.02 3.17 -4.52
CA LYS A 107 4.14 2.59 -5.53
C LYS A 107 2.86 3.42 -5.74
N THR A 108 2.26 3.89 -4.67
CA THR A 108 1.06 4.75 -4.71
C THR A 108 1.39 6.09 -5.35
N ARG A 109 2.52 6.70 -5.01
CA ARG A 109 2.99 7.96 -5.61
C ARG A 109 3.19 7.84 -7.11
N ARG A 110 3.78 6.73 -7.57
CA ARG A 110 3.91 6.46 -9.02
C ARG A 110 2.55 6.36 -9.72
N ARG A 111 1.56 5.67 -9.09
CA ARG A 111 0.19 5.58 -9.63
C ARG A 111 -0.49 6.93 -9.68
N VAL A 112 -0.39 7.73 -8.62
CA VAL A 112 -0.98 9.08 -8.57
C VAL A 112 -0.38 9.97 -9.66
N ASN A 113 0.94 9.97 -9.82
CA ASN A 113 1.60 10.75 -10.86
C ASN A 113 1.14 10.33 -12.27
N ALA A 114 1.01 9.03 -12.53
CA ALA A 114 0.52 8.53 -13.82
C ALA A 114 -0.95 8.92 -14.07
N LEU A 115 -1.79 8.86 -13.06
CA LEU A 115 -3.19 9.29 -13.16
C LEU A 115 -3.30 10.80 -13.41
N GLU A 116 -2.58 11.60 -12.65
CA GLU A 116 -2.69 13.07 -12.68
C GLU A 116 -2.10 13.67 -13.96
N HIS A 117 -0.96 13.15 -14.41
CA HIS A 117 -0.23 13.77 -15.54
C HIS A 117 -0.49 13.12 -16.90
N VAL A 118 -1.02 11.90 -16.93
CA VAL A 118 -1.26 11.17 -18.19
C VAL A 118 -2.75 10.89 -18.37
N MET A 119 -3.38 10.16 -17.44
CA MET A 119 -4.74 9.68 -17.66
C MET A 119 -5.81 10.76 -17.54
N ILE A 120 -5.69 11.69 -16.59
CA ILE A 120 -6.69 12.76 -16.41
C ILE A 120 -6.70 13.70 -17.61
N PRO A 121 -5.57 14.25 -18.12
CA PRO A 121 -5.59 15.11 -19.31
C PRO A 121 -6.10 14.38 -20.55
N ASP A 122 -5.71 13.13 -20.81
CA ASP A 122 -6.21 12.35 -21.93
C ASP A 122 -7.73 12.15 -21.85
N MET A 123 -8.25 11.84 -20.66
CA MET A 123 -9.68 11.70 -20.44
C MET A 123 -10.43 13.03 -20.66
N GLN A 124 -9.86 14.14 -20.21
CA GLN A 124 -10.45 15.47 -20.42
C GLN A 124 -10.51 15.83 -21.90
N GLU A 125 -9.48 15.52 -22.68
CA GLU A 125 -9.46 15.73 -24.12
C GLU A 125 -10.52 14.87 -24.82
N ASN A 126 -10.63 13.61 -24.45
CA ASN A 126 -11.64 12.68 -24.96
C ASN A 126 -13.07 13.16 -24.65
N ILE A 127 -13.32 13.63 -23.43
CA ILE A 127 -14.61 14.20 -23.04
C ILE A 127 -14.94 15.42 -23.91
N ARG A 128 -13.97 16.34 -24.08
CA ARG A 128 -14.16 17.52 -24.93
C ARG A 128 -14.49 17.15 -26.38
N TYR A 129 -13.77 16.16 -26.93
CA TYR A 129 -14.01 15.65 -28.28
C TYR A 129 -15.40 15.04 -28.43
N ILE A 130 -15.80 14.18 -27.49
CA ILE A 130 -17.12 13.54 -27.51
C ILE A 130 -18.24 14.58 -27.39
N THR A 131 -18.12 15.52 -26.46
CA THR A 131 -19.09 16.60 -26.28
C THR A 131 -19.25 17.41 -27.55
N MET A 132 -18.15 17.83 -28.18
CA MET A 132 -18.18 18.56 -29.44
C MET A 132 -18.87 17.76 -30.56
N LYS A 133 -18.66 16.44 -30.62
CA LYS A 133 -19.35 15.57 -31.61
C LYS A 133 -20.84 15.41 -31.34
N LEU A 134 -21.21 15.34 -30.06
CA LEU A 134 -22.65 15.31 -29.69
C LEU A 134 -23.35 16.61 -30.02
N ASP A 135 -22.75 17.75 -29.72
CA ASP A 135 -23.27 19.08 -30.02
C ASP A 135 -23.45 19.26 -31.54
N GLU A 136 -22.47 18.83 -32.35
CA GLU A 136 -22.57 18.90 -33.81
C GLU A 136 -23.65 17.98 -34.35
N ASN A 137 -23.82 16.79 -33.79
CA ASN A 137 -24.88 15.89 -34.19
C ASN A 137 -26.27 16.43 -33.85
N GLU A 138 -26.41 17.03 -32.65
CA GLU A 138 -27.65 17.68 -32.23
C GLU A 138 -27.99 18.85 -33.16
N ARG A 139 -27.02 19.75 -33.43
CA ARG A 139 -27.16 20.88 -34.36
C ARG A 139 -27.56 20.41 -35.74
N SER A 140 -26.91 19.38 -36.28
CA SER A 140 -27.24 18.76 -37.56
C SER A 140 -28.68 18.24 -37.61
N THR A 141 -29.13 17.61 -36.54
CA THR A 141 -30.48 17.09 -36.39
C THR A 141 -31.52 18.22 -36.34
N GLN A 142 -31.24 19.27 -35.58
CA GLN A 142 -32.12 20.43 -35.52
C GLN A 142 -32.26 21.13 -36.89
N ILE A 143 -31.16 21.25 -37.65
CA ILE A 143 -31.18 21.86 -39.01
C ILE A 143 -32.04 20.98 -39.96
N ARG A 144 -31.88 19.64 -39.87
CA ARG A 144 -32.70 18.70 -40.68
C ARG A 144 -34.18 18.83 -40.33
N LEU A 145 -34.55 18.92 -39.05
CA LEU A 145 -35.93 19.08 -38.62
C LEU A 145 -36.51 20.41 -39.07
N MET A 146 -35.75 21.51 -38.98
CA MET A 146 -36.18 22.81 -39.53
C MET A 146 -36.44 22.72 -41.04
N LYS A 147 -35.55 22.06 -41.78
CA LYS A 147 -35.70 21.88 -43.22
C LYS A 147 -36.96 21.10 -43.58
N VAL A 148 -37.24 20.00 -42.86
CA VAL A 148 -38.44 19.19 -43.05
C VAL A 148 -39.69 19.99 -42.72
N LYS A 149 -39.70 20.77 -41.63
CA LYS A 149 -40.79 21.67 -41.27
C LYS A 149 -41.08 22.70 -42.37
N ASP A 150 -40.03 23.31 -42.94
CA ASP A 150 -40.16 24.30 -44.02
C ASP A 150 -40.73 23.66 -45.30
N MET A 151 -40.34 22.41 -45.62
CA MET A 151 -40.90 21.70 -46.77
C MET A 151 -42.39 21.41 -46.57
N MET A 152 -42.78 20.87 -45.42
CA MET A 152 -44.18 20.59 -45.08
C MET A 152 -45.04 21.86 -45.09
N LEU A 153 -44.48 22.99 -44.60
CA LEU A 153 -45.20 24.27 -44.62
C LEU A 153 -45.41 24.78 -46.05
N LYS A 154 -44.43 24.65 -46.95
CA LYS A 154 -44.57 25.01 -48.37
C LYS A 154 -45.61 24.17 -49.08
N GLU A 155 -45.56 22.86 -48.87
CA GLU A 155 -46.57 21.94 -49.44
C GLU A 155 -47.97 22.29 -48.95
N ALA A 156 -48.19 22.59 -47.66
CA ALA A 156 -49.49 23.00 -47.12
C ALA A 156 -49.96 24.33 -47.66
N ILE A 157 -49.06 25.28 -47.95
CA ILE A 157 -49.41 26.56 -48.59
C ILE A 157 -49.77 26.33 -50.05
N GLU A 158 -49.05 25.53 -50.78
CA GLU A 158 -49.37 25.21 -52.18
C GLU A 158 -50.69 24.47 -52.30
N GLU A 159 -50.99 23.52 -51.44
CA GLU A 159 -52.31 22.87 -51.41
C GLU A 159 -53.46 23.87 -51.11
N ARG A 160 -53.27 24.79 -50.18
CA ARG A 160 -54.25 25.83 -49.88
C ARG A 160 -54.46 26.72 -51.08
N ARG A 161 -53.41 27.13 -51.80
CA ARG A 161 -53.52 27.92 -53.03
C ARG A 161 -54.25 27.17 -54.16
N ALA A 162 -53.96 25.92 -54.33
CA ALA A 162 -54.63 25.05 -55.31
C ALA A 162 -56.14 24.90 -55.02
N ARG A 163 -56.49 24.74 -53.73
CA ARG A 163 -57.91 24.65 -53.33
C ARG A 163 -58.63 25.98 -53.50
N SER A 164 -57.98 27.14 -53.23
CA SER A 164 -58.57 28.48 -53.41
C SER A 164 -58.67 28.88 -54.89
N GLY A 165 -57.73 28.36 -55.73
CA GLY A 165 -57.82 28.61 -57.20
C GLY A 165 -58.90 27.82 -57.91
N ALA A 166 -59.26 26.62 -57.40
CA ALA A 166 -60.31 25.75 -57.97
C ALA A 166 -61.74 26.22 -57.63
N GLY A 167 -61.93 27.14 -56.64
CA GLY A 167 -63.21 27.68 -56.23
C GLY A 167 -63.73 28.91 -57.02
N ASN A 168 -62.91 29.46 -57.92
CA ASN A 168 -63.21 30.63 -58.64
C ASN A 168 -63.36 30.37 -60.18
N GLY A 169 -64.05 29.29 -60.55
CA GLY A 169 -64.54 29.11 -61.93
C GLY A 169 -65.71 30.02 -62.23
N PRO A 170 -65.73 30.66 -63.39
CA PRO A 170 -66.80 31.62 -63.73
C PRO A 170 -68.14 30.89 -63.81
N ALA A 171 -69.10 31.30 -62.98
CA ALA A 171 -70.49 31.04 -63.22
C ALA A 171 -70.92 31.92 -64.46
N GLY A 172 -71.04 31.22 -65.57
CA GLY A 172 -71.66 31.73 -66.75
C GLY A 172 -73.04 31.18 -66.93
#